data_21d8c69f51f87c13f042a07dd08a3c41
#
_entry.id   21d8c69f51f87c13f042a07dd08a3c41
#
_cell.length_a   1.000
_cell.length_b   1.000
_cell.length_c   1.000
_cell.angle_alpha   90.00
_cell.angle_beta   90.00
_cell.angle_gamma   90.00
#
_symmetry.space_group_name_H-M   'P 1'
#
loop_
_entity.id
_entity.type
_entity.pdbx_description
1 polymer ?
#
loop_
_entity_poly.entity_id
_entity_poly.type
_entity_poly.pdbx_seq_one_letter_code
_entity_poly.pdbx_strand_id
1 'polypeptide(L)'
;MQPGDNHSRTILVVEDERLMRRLLERILCTDDTSVLLAADGQEAVDIYRDHKREISVVLLDLGLPKLSGWEVFTNLKQQNPDVCVIVASGYLDPNVKSRMHEAGVEYFIEKPYKLNELLATLHGVIEHGCEWPIASR
;
A
#
# COMPACT_ATOMS: atom_id res chain seq x y z
N MET A 1 15.82 -23.21 6.90
CA MET A 1 15.55 -22.49 6.40
C MET A 1 16.27 -21.54 6.50
N GLN A 2 16.35 -21.01 5.89
CA GLN A 2 17.00 -20.12 5.95
C GLN A 2 16.39 -19.16 6.28
N PRO A 3 16.68 -18.76 6.98
CA PRO A 3 16.08 -17.77 7.56
C PRO A 3 15.71 -16.78 6.70
N GLY A 4 16.48 -16.37 6.09
CA GLY A 4 16.09 -15.30 5.47
C GLY A 4 15.02 -15.45 4.62
N ASP A 5 14.82 -16.53 4.42
CA ASP A 5 13.96 -16.64 3.48
C ASP A 5 12.73 -16.47 3.86
N ASN A 6 12.48 -16.26 4.76
CA ASN A 6 11.39 -16.25 5.01
C ASN A 6 10.83 -15.33 5.04
N HIS A 7 11.02 -14.62 4.73
CA HIS A 7 10.17 -14.16 4.62
C HIS A 7 9.60 -13.29 5.10
N SER A 8 10.14 -12.48 5.52
CA SER A 8 9.57 -11.38 6.01
C SER A 8 9.03 -10.58 4.93
N ARG A 9 7.88 -10.12 5.08
CA ARG A 9 7.25 -9.25 4.15
C ARG A 9 7.14 -7.88 4.76
N THR A 10 7.20 -6.85 3.93
CA THR A 10 7.16 -5.49 4.40
C THR A 10 6.04 -4.74 3.70
N ILE A 11 5.23 -4.04 4.48
CA ILE A 11 4.17 -3.20 3.98
C ILE A 11 4.58 -1.76 4.20
N LEU A 12 4.50 -0.94 3.17
CA LEU A 12 4.69 0.50 3.33
C LEU A 12 3.31 1.14 3.47
N VAL A 13 3.06 1.79 4.60
CA VAL A 13 1.82 2.48 4.86
C VAL A 13 2.05 3.97 4.70
N VAL A 14 1.32 4.60 3.79
CA VAL A 14 1.44 6.02 3.53
C VAL A 14 0.16 6.68 4.01
N GLU A 15 0.22 7.32 5.15
CA GLU A 15 -0.94 7.85 5.83
C GLU A 15 -0.54 9.09 6.63
N ASP A 16 -1.18 10.22 6.39
CA ASP A 16 -0.76 11.44 7.05
C ASP A 16 -1.31 11.59 8.48
N GLU A 17 -2.35 10.86 8.82
CA GLU A 17 -2.92 10.98 10.16
C GLU A 17 -2.14 10.12 11.14
N ARG A 18 -1.55 10.76 12.13
CA ARG A 18 -0.63 10.07 13.02
C ARG A 18 -1.28 8.90 13.77
N LEU A 19 -2.48 9.12 14.30
CA LEU A 19 -3.14 8.06 15.06
C LEU A 19 -3.46 6.87 14.17
N MET A 20 -3.87 7.13 12.95
CA MET A 20 -4.17 6.04 12.03
C MET A 20 -2.89 5.29 11.66
N ARG A 21 -1.79 6.01 11.45
CA ARG A 21 -0.51 5.33 11.17
C ARG A 21 -0.16 4.38 12.30
N ARG A 22 -0.26 4.85 13.54
CA ARG A 22 0.11 4.01 14.67
C ARG A 22 -0.82 2.82 14.81
N LEU A 23 -2.09 3.03 14.57
CA LEU A 23 -3.05 1.94 14.63
C LEU A 23 -2.74 0.89 13.57
N LEU A 24 -2.49 1.34 12.33
CA LEU A 24 -2.20 0.40 11.26
C LEU A 24 -0.90 -0.35 11.54
N GLU A 25 0.10 0.34 12.08
CA GLU A 25 1.34 -0.33 12.42
C GLU A 25 1.09 -1.46 13.41
N ARG A 26 0.31 -1.19 14.45
CA ARG A 26 0.05 -2.21 15.45
C ARG A 26 -0.74 -3.39 14.92
N ILE A 27 -1.68 -3.11 14.04
CA ILE A 27 -2.53 -4.17 13.50
C ILE A 27 -1.79 -5.00 12.47
N LEU A 28 -0.96 -4.36 11.64
CA LEU A 28 -0.35 -5.05 10.51
C LEU A 28 0.99 -5.69 10.83
N CYS A 29 1.68 -5.20 11.86
CA CYS A 29 2.99 -5.74 12.18
C CYS A 29 2.83 -7.07 12.91
N THR A 30 3.46 -8.12 12.39
CA THR A 30 3.40 -9.44 13.00
C THR A 30 4.80 -10.05 12.94
N ASP A 31 4.92 -11.30 13.37
CA ASP A 31 6.23 -11.97 13.33
C ASP A 31 6.76 -12.06 11.90
N ASP A 32 5.87 -12.19 10.92
CA ASP A 32 6.26 -12.36 9.53
C ASP A 32 6.14 -11.11 8.70
N THR A 33 5.58 -10.05 9.24
CA THR A 33 5.29 -8.85 8.47
C THR A 33 5.80 -7.62 9.18
N SER A 34 6.62 -6.85 8.50
CA SER A 34 7.13 -5.58 9.00
C SER A 34 6.35 -4.45 8.36
N VAL A 35 6.32 -3.32 9.03
CA VAL A 35 5.60 -2.15 8.52
C VAL A 35 6.52 -0.95 8.53
N LEU A 36 6.60 -0.27 7.39
CA LEU A 36 7.28 1.01 7.29
C LEU A 36 6.21 2.07 7.15
N LEU A 37 6.42 3.22 7.75
CA LEU A 37 5.41 4.28 7.78
C LEU A 37 5.92 5.53 7.10
N ALA A 38 5.07 6.14 6.29
CA ALA A 38 5.36 7.41 5.68
C ALA A 38 4.22 8.36 6.01
N ALA A 39 4.54 9.57 6.40
CA ALA A 39 3.55 10.55 6.79
C ALA A 39 3.11 11.45 5.64
N ASP A 40 3.85 11.43 4.55
CA ASP A 40 3.51 12.23 3.39
C ASP A 40 4.10 11.58 2.14
N GLY A 41 3.76 12.16 1.00
CA GLY A 41 4.15 11.55 -0.27
C GLY A 41 5.66 11.56 -0.52
N GLN A 42 6.33 12.62 -0.10
CA GLN A 42 7.78 12.68 -0.31
C GLN A 42 8.49 11.62 0.52
N GLU A 43 8.05 11.46 1.76
CA GLU A 43 8.62 10.44 2.62
C GLU A 43 8.38 9.06 2.03
N ALA A 44 7.19 8.84 1.47
CA ALA A 44 6.88 7.55 0.86
C ALA A 44 7.82 7.24 -0.30
N VAL A 45 8.05 8.22 -1.15
CA VAL A 45 8.94 8.05 -2.30
C VAL A 45 10.35 7.72 -1.83
N ASP A 46 10.83 8.43 -0.82
CA ASP A 46 12.17 8.21 -0.31
C ASP A 46 12.31 6.84 0.35
N ILE A 47 11.34 6.45 1.15
CA ILE A 47 11.37 5.14 1.80
C ILE A 47 11.32 4.04 0.76
N TYR A 48 10.47 4.20 -0.24
CA TYR A 48 10.35 3.17 -1.26
C TYR A 48 11.67 3.01 -2.02
N ARG A 49 12.31 4.12 -2.35
CA ARG A 49 13.59 4.06 -3.03
C ARG A 49 14.61 3.24 -2.25
N ASP A 50 14.65 3.44 -0.94
CA ASP A 50 15.65 2.79 -0.11
C ASP A 50 15.32 1.34 0.22
N HIS A 51 14.05 0.96 0.15
CA HIS A 51 13.62 -0.35 0.62
C HIS A 51 12.77 -1.12 -0.40
N LYS A 52 12.79 -0.73 -1.66
CA LYS A 52 11.84 -1.30 -2.61
C LYS A 52 11.95 -2.80 -2.79
N ARG A 53 13.12 -3.37 -2.55
CA ARG A 53 13.27 -4.80 -2.70
C ARG A 53 12.58 -5.56 -1.57
N GLU A 54 12.39 -4.89 -0.44
CA GLU A 54 11.77 -5.52 0.71
C GLU A 54 10.28 -5.29 0.76
N ILE A 55 9.80 -4.23 0.12
CA ILE A 55 8.41 -3.84 0.22
C ILE A 55 7.55 -4.69 -0.72
N SER A 56 6.62 -5.42 -0.13
CA SER A 56 5.71 -6.28 -0.89
C SER A 56 4.50 -5.54 -1.40
N VAL A 57 4.01 -4.57 -0.65
CA VAL A 57 2.80 -3.85 -1.02
C VAL A 57 2.83 -2.47 -0.36
N VAL A 58 2.21 -1.51 -1.02
CA VAL A 58 2.10 -0.14 -0.52
C VAL A 58 0.63 0.17 -0.31
N LEU A 59 0.27 0.59 0.91
CA LEU A 59 -1.07 1.08 1.18
C LEU A 59 -1.00 2.60 1.11
N LEU A 60 -1.63 3.17 0.11
CA LEU A 60 -1.47 4.57 -0.24
C LEU A 60 -2.76 5.35 -0.05
N ASP A 61 -2.73 6.31 0.86
CA ASP A 61 -3.86 7.22 1.04
C ASP A 61 -3.77 8.32 -0.01
N LEU A 62 -4.88 8.59 -0.69
CA LEU A 62 -4.89 9.63 -1.72
C LEU A 62 -4.92 11.04 -1.17
N GLY A 63 -5.35 11.22 0.06
CA GLY A 63 -5.46 12.56 0.63
C GLY A 63 -4.20 13.06 1.31
N LEU A 64 -3.05 12.88 0.69
CA LEU A 64 -1.78 13.21 1.33
C LEU A 64 -1.39 14.67 1.12
N PRO A 65 -0.64 15.24 2.07
CA PRO A 65 -0.01 16.53 1.84
C PRO A 65 1.23 16.38 0.98
N LYS A 66 1.72 17.48 0.48
CA LYS A 66 2.93 17.60 -0.33
C LYS A 66 2.74 17.01 -1.71
N LEU A 67 2.91 15.73 -1.88
CA LEU A 67 2.68 15.10 -3.17
C LEU A 67 1.32 14.43 -3.17
N SER A 68 0.56 14.58 -4.23
CA SER A 68 -0.73 13.92 -4.32
C SER A 68 -0.54 12.42 -4.43
N GLY A 69 -1.59 11.69 -4.12
CA GLY A 69 -1.52 10.24 -4.25
C GLY A 69 -1.17 9.79 -5.66
N TRP A 70 -1.67 10.52 -6.66
CA TRP A 70 -1.35 10.19 -8.05
C TRP A 70 0.14 10.36 -8.33
N GLU A 71 0.72 11.46 -7.83
CA GLU A 71 2.14 11.70 -8.02
C GLU A 71 2.98 10.65 -7.32
N VAL A 72 2.56 10.26 -6.11
CA VAL A 72 3.27 9.21 -5.39
C VAL A 72 3.20 7.91 -6.18
N PHE A 73 2.00 7.52 -6.62
CA PHE A 73 1.84 6.29 -7.37
C PHE A 73 2.71 6.29 -8.63
N THR A 74 2.69 7.40 -9.36
CA THR A 74 3.46 7.50 -10.59
C THR A 74 4.96 7.32 -10.31
N ASN A 75 5.43 7.94 -9.24
CA ASN A 75 6.83 7.83 -8.87
C ASN A 75 7.20 6.41 -8.50
N LEU A 76 6.36 5.75 -7.69
CA LEU A 76 6.63 4.37 -7.30
C LEU A 76 6.66 3.46 -8.53
N LYS A 77 5.77 3.70 -9.47
CA LYS A 77 5.70 2.90 -10.68
C LYS A 77 6.95 3.09 -11.53
N GLN A 78 7.50 4.29 -11.54
CA GLN A 78 8.75 4.54 -12.24
C GLN A 78 9.91 3.82 -11.58
N GLN A 79 9.91 3.76 -10.26
CA GLN A 79 10.97 3.06 -9.55
C GLN A 79 10.87 1.54 -9.71
N ASN A 80 9.66 1.05 -9.79
CA ASN A 80 9.43 -0.39 -9.90
C ASN A 80 8.13 -0.61 -10.65
N PRO A 81 8.20 -0.98 -11.93
CA PRO A 81 6.97 -1.19 -12.70
C PRO A 81 6.04 -2.27 -12.13
N ASP A 82 6.58 -3.15 -11.31
CA ASP A 82 5.80 -4.21 -10.71
C ASP A 82 5.29 -3.88 -9.32
N VAL A 83 5.39 -2.63 -8.90
CA VAL A 83 4.96 -2.24 -7.56
C VAL A 83 3.49 -2.56 -7.37
N CYS A 84 3.16 -3.09 -6.22
CA CYS A 84 1.78 -3.39 -5.89
C CYS A 84 1.27 -2.32 -4.93
N VAL A 85 0.25 -1.59 -5.37
CA VAL A 85 -0.29 -0.48 -4.59
C VAL A 85 -1.77 -0.71 -4.34
N ILE A 86 -2.17 -0.56 -3.08
CA ILE A 86 -3.57 -0.55 -2.69
C ILE A 86 -3.89 0.90 -2.35
N VAL A 87 -4.88 1.45 -3.04
CA VAL A 87 -5.23 2.85 -2.87
C VAL A 87 -6.41 2.98 -1.90
N ALA A 88 -6.28 3.86 -0.93
CA ALA A 88 -7.33 4.10 0.06
C ALA A 88 -7.80 5.55 -0.04
N SER A 89 -9.10 5.76 0.07
CA SER A 89 -9.65 7.10 -0.03
C SER A 89 -11.02 7.19 0.63
N GLY A 90 -11.32 8.35 1.20
CA GLY A 90 -12.64 8.59 1.76
C GLY A 90 -13.70 8.75 0.68
N TYR A 91 -13.30 9.30 -0.43
CA TYR A 91 -14.18 9.36 -1.60
C TYR A 91 -13.29 9.25 -2.83
N LEU A 92 -13.59 8.31 -3.67
CA LEU A 92 -12.80 8.13 -4.86
C LEU A 92 -13.65 8.48 -6.07
N ASP A 93 -13.29 9.58 -6.72
CA ASP A 93 -13.97 10.02 -7.92
C ASP A 93 -13.87 8.89 -8.96
N PRO A 94 -14.98 8.50 -9.58
CA PRO A 94 -14.93 7.41 -10.56
C PRO A 94 -13.96 7.63 -11.71
N ASN A 95 -13.77 8.88 -12.13
CA ASN A 95 -12.81 9.16 -13.20
C ASN A 95 -11.37 8.93 -12.74
N VAL A 96 -11.07 9.34 -11.49
CA VAL A 96 -9.74 9.11 -10.95
C VAL A 96 -9.50 7.62 -10.76
N LYS A 97 -10.51 6.91 -10.25
CA LYS A 97 -10.40 5.47 -10.05
C LYS A 97 -10.12 4.77 -11.38
N SER A 98 -10.84 5.16 -12.42
CA SER A 98 -10.67 4.56 -13.73
C SER A 98 -9.27 4.79 -14.26
N ARG A 99 -8.76 6.02 -14.11
CA ARG A 99 -7.42 6.33 -14.58
C ARG A 99 -6.35 5.57 -13.80
N MET A 100 -6.54 5.43 -12.51
CA MET A 100 -5.60 4.67 -11.70
C MET A 100 -5.63 3.19 -12.05
N HIS A 101 -6.83 2.67 -12.29
CA HIS A 101 -6.95 1.28 -12.68
C HIS A 101 -6.23 1.04 -14.02
N GLU A 102 -6.41 1.94 -14.97
CA GLU A 102 -5.72 1.82 -16.25
C GLU A 102 -4.21 1.91 -16.09
N ALA A 103 -3.77 2.64 -15.08
CA ALA A 103 -2.34 2.78 -14.83
C ALA A 103 -1.76 1.63 -14.02
N GLY A 104 -2.59 0.68 -13.59
CA GLY A 104 -2.10 -0.52 -12.94
C GLY A 104 -2.53 -0.72 -11.50
N VAL A 105 -3.35 0.18 -10.94
CA VAL A 105 -3.84 -0.01 -9.57
C VAL A 105 -4.96 -1.04 -9.59
N GLU A 106 -4.80 -2.12 -8.86
CA GLU A 106 -5.78 -3.18 -8.85
C GLU A 106 -6.71 -3.14 -7.65
N TYR A 107 -6.31 -2.51 -6.57
CA TYR A 107 -7.06 -2.59 -5.33
C TYR A 107 -7.39 -1.21 -4.80
N PHE A 108 -8.67 -1.00 -4.46
CA PHE A 108 -9.15 0.25 -3.90
C PHE A 108 -9.92 -0.05 -2.63
N ILE A 109 -9.63 0.70 -1.57
CA ILE A 109 -10.30 0.51 -0.29
C ILE A 109 -10.89 1.84 0.14
N GLU A 110 -12.15 1.80 0.57
CA GLU A 110 -12.81 3.01 1.06
C GLU A 110 -12.46 3.26 2.50
N LYS A 111 -12.31 4.53 2.85
CA LYS A 111 -12.15 4.94 4.23
C LYS A 111 -13.52 5.40 4.75
N PRO A 112 -13.83 5.24 6.00
CA PRO A 112 -12.97 4.65 7.04
C PRO A 112 -12.76 3.18 6.80
N TYR A 113 -11.59 2.71 7.20
CA TYR A 113 -11.22 1.32 6.95
C TYR A 113 -12.16 0.36 7.65
N LYS A 114 -12.57 -0.67 6.95
CA LYS A 114 -13.20 -1.82 7.56
C LYS A 114 -12.07 -2.81 7.76
N LEU A 115 -11.71 -3.04 9.01
CA LEU A 115 -10.51 -3.80 9.30
C LEU A 115 -10.51 -5.19 8.67
N ASN A 116 -11.66 -5.85 8.65
CA ASN A 116 -11.72 -7.17 8.05
C ASN A 116 -11.36 -7.14 6.57
N GLU A 117 -11.87 -6.14 5.85
CA GLU A 117 -11.58 -6.01 4.43
C GLU A 117 -10.13 -5.65 4.20
N LEU A 118 -9.62 -4.73 5.00
CA LEU A 118 -8.25 -4.29 4.85
C LEU A 118 -7.29 -5.44 5.08
N LEU A 119 -7.49 -6.18 6.17
CA LEU A 119 -6.61 -7.29 6.48
C LEU A 119 -6.71 -8.41 5.45
N ALA A 120 -7.92 -8.70 5.00
CA ALA A 120 -8.09 -9.75 4.00
C ALA A 120 -7.40 -9.38 2.70
N THR A 121 -7.54 -8.12 2.27
CA THR A 121 -6.90 -7.67 1.04
C THR A 121 -5.39 -7.71 1.16
N LEU A 122 -4.86 -7.20 2.27
CA LEU A 122 -3.41 -7.18 2.46
C LEU A 122 -2.84 -8.59 2.54
N HIS A 123 -3.50 -9.47 3.30
CA HIS A 123 -3.01 -10.85 3.41
C HIS A 123 -3.06 -11.56 2.06
N GLY A 124 -4.14 -11.34 1.30
CA GLY A 124 -4.25 -11.96 0.00
C GLY A 124 -3.16 -11.50 -0.95
N VAL A 125 -2.90 -10.20 -0.97
CA VAL A 125 -1.87 -9.65 -1.83
C VAL A 125 -0.48 -10.14 -1.41
N ILE A 126 -0.22 -10.18 -0.11
CA ILE A 126 1.08 -10.60 0.38
C ILE A 126 1.33 -12.07 0.05
N GLU A 127 0.31 -12.92 0.21
CA GLU A 127 0.50 -14.34 0.01
C GLU A 127 0.46 -14.74 -1.45
N HIS A 128 -0.32 -14.05 -2.26
CA HIS A 128 -0.56 -14.46 -3.64
C HIS A 128 -0.04 -13.48 -4.67
N GLY A 129 0.54 -12.36 -4.23
CA GLY A 129 1.05 -11.37 -5.16
C GLY A 129 -0.02 -10.42 -5.61
N CYS A 130 0.38 -9.40 -6.33
CA CYS A 130 -0.53 -8.36 -6.74
C CYS A 130 -1.60 -8.86 -7.70
N GLU A 131 -1.43 -10.06 -8.20
CA GLU A 131 -2.44 -10.64 -9.06
C GLU A 131 -3.42 -11.51 -8.31
N TRP A 132 -3.42 -11.43 -6.99
CA TRP A 132 -4.37 -12.17 -6.19
C TRP A 132 -5.76 -11.86 -6.72
N PRO A 133 -6.51 -12.90 -7.01
CA PRO A 133 -7.75 -12.64 -7.67
C PRO A 133 -8.73 -12.13 -6.70
N ILE A 134 -9.25 -11.03 -6.92
CA ILE A 134 -10.37 -10.63 -6.21
C ILE A 134 -11.48 -10.74 -7.17
N ALA A 135 -11.45 -11.75 -7.91
CA ALA A 135 -12.42 -11.95 -8.94
C ALA A 135 -13.78 -12.11 -8.38
N SER A 136 -13.84 -12.50 -7.15
CA SER A 136 -15.14 -12.62 -6.55
C SER A 136 -15.80 -11.29 -6.31
N ARG A 137 -15.06 -10.23 -6.45
CA ARG A 137 -15.66 -8.98 -6.20
C ARG A 137 -16.58 -8.60 -7.29
#